data_ddca0761afb206241f4b9f11a361bb09
#
_entry.id   ddca0761afb206241f4b9f11a361bb09
#
_cell.length_a   1.000
_cell.length_b   1.000
_cell.length_c   1.000
_cell.angle_alpha   90.00
_cell.angle_beta   90.00
_cell.angle_gamma   90.00
#
_symmetry.space_group_name_H-M   'P 1'
#
loop_
_entity.id
_entity.type
_entity.pdbx_description
1 polymer ?
#
loop_
_entity_poly.entity_id
_entity_poly.type
_entity_poly.pdbx_seq_one_letter_code
_entity_poly.pdbx_strand_id
1 'polypeptide(L)'
;SSAASDVYKRQLPDGKVKHIEALRSNPANRIAFVGDGINDAPVLALSHVGIAMGGLGSDAAIETADVVIQTDQPSRVATAIHAGRQTRRIVWQNISLAFGVKLLVLILGAGGIATLWEAVFADVGVALIAIVNAIRIQKLIK
;
A
#
# COMPACT_ATOMS: atom_id res chain seq x y z
N SER A 1 -33.11 3.81 -2.51
CA SER A 1 -31.67 3.60 -2.20
C SER A 1 -31.02 4.76 -1.43
N SER A 2 -31.68 5.91 -1.32
CA SER A 2 -31.18 7.09 -0.60
C SER A 2 -31.30 6.94 0.93
N ALA A 3 -32.37 6.30 1.44
CA ALA A 3 -32.61 6.15 2.86
C ALA A 3 -31.55 5.26 3.59
N ALA A 4 -31.01 4.27 2.93
CA ALA A 4 -29.99 3.39 3.53
C ALA A 4 -28.65 4.13 3.73
N SER A 5 -28.28 5.03 2.81
CA SER A 5 -27.05 5.83 2.94
C SER A 5 -27.13 6.88 4.05
N ASP A 6 -28.33 7.40 4.34
CA ASP A 6 -28.50 8.42 5.38
C ASP A 6 -28.51 7.83 6.80
N VAL A 7 -28.91 6.58 6.96
CA VAL A 7 -28.84 5.86 8.24
C VAL A 7 -27.39 5.63 8.65
N TYR A 8 -26.47 5.37 7.71
CA TYR A 8 -25.05 5.17 7.99
C TYR A 8 -24.29 6.46 8.32
N LYS A 9 -24.75 7.62 7.86
CA LYS A 9 -24.11 8.92 8.12
C LYS A 9 -24.23 9.44 9.57
N ARG A 10 -25.10 8.85 10.38
CA ARG A 10 -25.37 9.28 11.77
C ARG A 10 -25.05 8.22 12.83
N GLN A 11 -24.28 7.19 12.51
CA GLN A 11 -23.93 6.19 13.51
C GLN A 11 -22.90 6.75 14.50
N LEU A 12 -23.17 6.52 15.81
CA LEU A 12 -22.22 6.71 16.88
C LEU A 12 -20.95 5.85 16.62
N PRO A 13 -19.77 6.25 17.12
CA PRO A 13 -18.51 5.52 16.93
C PRO A 13 -18.64 4.02 17.19
N ASP A 14 -19.36 3.62 18.24
CA ASP A 14 -19.59 2.21 18.61
C ASP A 14 -20.37 1.41 17.54
N GLY A 15 -21.25 2.06 16.82
CA GLY A 15 -22.00 1.42 15.73
C GLY A 15 -21.12 1.11 14.52
N LYS A 16 -20.19 1.99 14.19
CA LYS A 16 -19.22 1.79 13.11
C LYS A 16 -18.26 0.64 13.45
N VAL A 17 -17.73 0.60 14.67
CA VAL A 17 -16.86 -0.45 15.17
C VAL A 17 -17.51 -1.82 15.04
N LYS A 18 -18.72 -2.00 15.58
CA LYS A 18 -19.49 -3.27 15.48
C LYS A 18 -19.72 -3.72 14.04
N HIS A 19 -19.96 -2.77 13.14
CA HIS A 19 -20.16 -3.08 11.73
C HIS A 19 -18.87 -3.59 11.06
N ILE A 20 -17.73 -2.97 11.36
CA ILE A 20 -16.43 -3.44 10.86
C ILE A 20 -16.08 -4.79 11.45
N GLU A 21 -16.32 -5.03 12.74
CA GLU A 21 -16.10 -6.34 13.37
C GLU A 21 -16.95 -7.43 12.71
N ALA A 22 -18.22 -7.15 12.43
CA ALA A 22 -19.10 -8.07 11.73
C ALA A 22 -18.60 -8.39 10.30
N LEU A 23 -18.07 -7.39 9.59
CA LEU A 23 -17.48 -7.61 8.27
C LEU A 23 -16.16 -8.41 8.35
N ARG A 24 -15.34 -8.21 9.40
CA ARG A 24 -14.10 -8.93 9.63
C ARG A 24 -14.30 -10.39 10.03
N SER A 25 -15.46 -10.74 10.58
CA SER A 25 -15.77 -12.13 10.95
C SER A 25 -15.70 -13.10 9.76
N ASN A 26 -15.87 -12.58 8.53
CA ASN A 26 -15.62 -13.36 7.32
C ASN A 26 -14.15 -13.18 6.87
N PRO A 27 -13.29 -14.23 6.95
CA PRO A 27 -11.87 -14.13 6.61
C PRO A 27 -11.60 -13.83 5.12
N ALA A 28 -12.61 -13.98 4.26
CA ALA A 28 -12.49 -13.62 2.84
C ALA A 28 -12.59 -12.11 2.60
N ASN A 29 -13.16 -11.35 3.54
CA ASN A 29 -13.31 -9.91 3.41
C ASN A 29 -11.99 -9.18 3.63
N ARG A 30 -11.72 -8.20 2.75
CA ARG A 30 -10.66 -7.21 2.92
C ARG A 30 -11.32 -5.84 2.99
N ILE A 31 -11.20 -5.18 4.15
CA ILE A 31 -11.92 -3.95 4.47
C ILE A 31 -10.94 -2.79 4.40
N ALA A 32 -11.25 -1.81 3.58
CA ALA A 32 -10.65 -0.49 3.64
C ALA A 32 -11.68 0.48 4.23
N PHE A 33 -11.28 1.25 5.22
CA PHE A 33 -12.11 2.28 5.82
C PHE A 33 -11.50 3.66 5.55
N VAL A 34 -12.35 4.59 5.16
CA VAL A 34 -11.97 5.99 4.93
C VAL A 34 -12.69 6.85 5.96
N GLY A 35 -11.94 7.59 6.75
CA GLY A 35 -12.46 8.48 7.78
C GLY A 35 -11.70 9.82 7.81
N ASP A 36 -12.37 10.86 8.29
CA ASP A 36 -11.85 12.23 8.36
C ASP A 36 -11.75 12.78 9.79
N GLY A 37 -12.26 12.05 10.77
CA GLY A 37 -12.47 12.56 12.11
C GLY A 37 -11.75 11.82 13.24
N ILE A 38 -11.62 12.53 14.37
CA ILE A 38 -11.08 12.01 15.64
C ILE A 38 -11.83 10.75 16.07
N ASN A 39 -13.14 10.71 15.83
CA ASN A 39 -14.02 9.60 16.23
C ASN A 39 -13.84 8.35 15.38
N ASP A 40 -13.12 8.44 14.27
CA ASP A 40 -12.91 7.33 13.34
C ASP A 40 -11.61 6.54 13.61
N ALA A 41 -10.72 7.04 14.48
CA ALA A 41 -9.47 6.37 14.82
C ALA A 41 -9.64 4.90 15.25
N PRO A 42 -10.62 4.53 16.11
CA PRO A 42 -10.84 3.12 16.47
C PRO A 42 -11.25 2.25 15.27
N VAL A 43 -12.01 2.81 14.33
CA VAL A 43 -12.47 2.11 13.13
C VAL A 43 -11.35 1.96 12.11
N LEU A 44 -10.52 2.99 11.96
CA LEU A 44 -9.30 2.95 11.14
C LEU A 44 -8.36 1.83 11.61
N ALA A 45 -8.11 1.76 12.94
CA ALA A 45 -7.27 0.71 13.53
C ALA A 45 -7.82 -0.71 13.33
N LEU A 46 -9.13 -0.87 13.32
CA LEU A 46 -9.79 -2.15 13.13
C LEU A 46 -9.89 -2.58 11.68
N SER A 47 -9.76 -1.68 10.72
CA SER A 47 -9.81 -2.03 9.29
C SER A 47 -8.53 -2.75 8.84
N HIS A 48 -8.56 -3.40 7.66
CA HIS A 48 -7.35 -3.98 7.08
C HIS A 48 -6.47 -2.90 6.44
N VAL A 49 -7.09 -1.80 6.01
CA VAL A 49 -6.44 -0.59 5.53
C VAL A 49 -7.25 0.61 6.01
N GLY A 50 -6.68 1.41 6.89
CA GLY A 50 -7.23 2.67 7.36
C GLY A 50 -6.73 3.83 6.51
N ILE A 51 -7.64 4.65 5.97
CA ILE A 51 -7.32 5.83 5.16
C ILE A 51 -7.87 7.05 5.86
N ALA A 52 -6.99 7.92 6.37
CA ALA A 52 -7.39 9.21 6.93
C ALA A 52 -7.45 10.27 5.83
N MET A 53 -8.49 11.11 5.87
CA MET A 53 -8.68 12.24 4.97
C MET A 53 -8.59 13.57 5.74
N GLY A 54 -8.08 14.58 5.04
CA GLY A 54 -7.99 15.95 5.56
C GLY A 54 -6.58 16.33 6.02
N GLY A 55 -6.09 17.46 5.54
CA GLY A 55 -4.77 18.02 5.92
C GLY A 55 -4.70 18.53 7.36
N LEU A 56 -5.84 18.68 8.02
CA LEU A 56 -6.04 19.05 9.42
C LEU A 56 -6.77 17.92 10.18
N GLY A 57 -6.70 16.69 9.68
CA GLY A 57 -7.21 15.50 10.37
C GLY A 57 -6.65 15.48 11.79
N SER A 58 -7.40 14.91 12.75
CA SER A 58 -6.88 14.78 14.10
C SER A 58 -5.58 13.98 14.09
N ASP A 59 -4.61 14.42 14.87
CA ASP A 59 -3.34 13.72 15.04
C ASP A 59 -3.57 12.23 15.31
N ALA A 60 -4.60 11.89 16.09
CA ALA A 60 -4.98 10.51 16.38
C ALA A 60 -5.40 9.69 15.14
N ALA A 61 -6.15 10.29 14.21
CA ALA A 61 -6.53 9.61 12.96
C ALA A 61 -5.33 9.44 12.03
N ILE A 62 -4.45 10.45 11.96
CA ILE A 62 -3.22 10.41 11.15
C ILE A 62 -2.26 9.34 11.68
N GLU A 63 -2.05 9.25 13.00
CA GLU A 63 -1.18 8.26 13.63
C GLU A 63 -1.71 6.82 13.48
N THR A 64 -3.03 6.66 13.36
CA THR A 64 -3.66 5.33 13.29
C THR A 64 -3.84 4.84 11.86
N ALA A 65 -3.85 5.73 10.87
CA ALA A 65 -4.10 5.39 9.48
C ALA A 65 -2.87 4.82 8.78
N ASP A 66 -3.09 3.82 7.92
CA ASP A 66 -2.05 3.29 7.01
C ASP A 66 -1.76 4.25 5.85
N VAL A 67 -2.76 5.04 5.45
CA VAL A 67 -2.67 6.02 4.35
C VAL A 67 -3.28 7.34 4.78
N VAL A 68 -2.56 8.44 4.56
CA VAL A 68 -3.07 9.79 4.83
C VAL A 68 -3.22 10.55 3.52
N ILE A 69 -4.44 11.02 3.25
CA ILE A 69 -4.76 11.86 2.11
C ILE A 69 -4.88 13.31 2.62
N GLN A 70 -3.90 14.15 2.27
CA GLN A 70 -3.79 15.53 2.77
C GLN A 70 -4.87 16.48 2.27
N THR A 71 -5.71 16.06 1.35
CA THR A 71 -6.78 16.87 0.76
C THR A 71 -8.13 16.23 1.03
N ASP A 72 -9.18 17.05 1.22
CA ASP A 72 -10.57 16.59 1.41
C ASP A 72 -11.23 16.16 0.09
N GLN A 73 -10.46 15.52 -0.79
CA GLN A 73 -10.94 15.06 -2.09
C GLN A 73 -11.10 13.54 -2.11
N PRO A 74 -12.33 12.99 -2.07
CA PRO A 74 -12.56 11.55 -2.13
C PRO A 74 -12.00 10.87 -3.38
N SER A 75 -11.83 11.61 -4.49
CA SER A 75 -11.20 11.12 -5.71
C SER A 75 -9.74 10.70 -5.52
N ARG A 76 -9.05 11.23 -4.51
CA ARG A 76 -7.67 10.86 -4.16
C ARG A 76 -7.55 9.46 -3.59
N VAL A 77 -8.64 8.89 -3.05
CA VAL A 77 -8.68 7.47 -2.64
C VAL A 77 -8.41 6.57 -3.84
N ALA A 78 -9.00 6.87 -4.99
CA ALA A 78 -8.73 6.13 -6.23
C ALA A 78 -7.25 6.24 -6.65
N THR A 79 -6.67 7.42 -6.51
CA THR A 79 -5.24 7.66 -6.78
C THR A 79 -4.35 6.84 -5.83
N ALA A 80 -4.68 6.78 -4.53
CA ALA A 80 -3.96 5.99 -3.54
C ALA A 80 -4.01 4.48 -3.87
N ILE A 81 -5.17 3.97 -4.25
CA ILE A 81 -5.33 2.57 -4.68
C ILE A 81 -4.50 2.29 -5.95
N HIS A 82 -4.53 3.21 -6.91
CA HIS A 82 -3.73 3.07 -8.12
C HIS A 82 -2.23 3.05 -7.80
N ALA A 83 -1.78 3.96 -6.96
CA ALA A 83 -0.39 4.02 -6.48
C ALA A 83 0.03 2.70 -5.83
N GLY A 84 -0.78 2.15 -4.92
CA GLY A 84 -0.51 0.88 -4.26
C GLY A 84 -0.38 -0.29 -5.25
N ARG A 85 -1.24 -0.35 -6.27
CA ARG A 85 -1.15 -1.38 -7.31
C ARG A 85 0.11 -1.24 -8.16
N GLN A 86 0.49 -0.03 -8.53
CA GLN A 86 1.71 0.23 -9.30
C GLN A 86 2.97 -0.07 -8.45
N THR A 87 2.98 0.31 -7.18
CA THR A 87 4.07 -0.03 -6.25
C THR A 87 4.26 -1.53 -6.18
N ARG A 88 3.19 -2.28 -5.95
CA ARG A 88 3.26 -3.75 -5.91
C ARG A 88 3.85 -4.34 -7.20
N ARG A 89 3.44 -3.83 -8.36
CA ARG A 89 3.97 -4.27 -9.65
C ARG A 89 5.48 -4.02 -9.77
N ILE A 90 5.92 -2.82 -9.41
CA ILE A 90 7.35 -2.45 -9.45
C ILE A 90 8.17 -3.29 -8.47
N VAL A 91 7.66 -3.51 -7.26
CA VAL A 91 8.31 -4.36 -6.26
C VAL A 91 8.51 -5.78 -6.80
N TRP A 92 7.47 -6.39 -7.37
CA TRP A 92 7.59 -7.72 -7.97
C TRP A 92 8.55 -7.76 -9.16
N GLN A 93 8.57 -6.72 -10.00
CA GLN A 93 9.57 -6.61 -11.09
C GLN A 93 10.99 -6.57 -10.54
N ASN A 94 11.24 -5.77 -9.52
CA ASN A 94 12.57 -5.65 -8.91
C ASN A 94 13.00 -6.96 -8.22
N ILE A 95 12.10 -7.62 -7.50
CA ILE A 95 12.36 -8.92 -6.87
C ILE A 95 12.70 -9.97 -7.95
N SER A 96 11.87 -10.08 -8.98
CA SER A 96 12.08 -11.05 -10.06
C SER A 96 13.38 -10.81 -10.80
N LEU A 97 13.73 -9.55 -11.06
CA LEU A 97 14.99 -9.16 -11.67
C LEU A 97 16.18 -9.59 -10.78
N ALA A 98 16.13 -9.25 -9.49
CA ALA A 98 17.20 -9.57 -8.55
C ALA A 98 17.42 -11.07 -8.42
N PHE A 99 16.36 -11.84 -8.24
CA PHE A 99 16.45 -13.31 -8.17
C PHE A 99 16.92 -13.92 -9.48
N GLY A 100 16.40 -13.44 -10.62
CA GLY A 100 16.79 -13.94 -11.94
C GLY A 100 18.26 -13.75 -12.23
N VAL A 101 18.80 -12.55 -12.00
CA VAL A 101 20.22 -12.26 -12.19
C VAL A 101 21.08 -13.05 -11.22
N LYS A 102 20.66 -13.14 -9.95
CA LYS A 102 21.40 -13.91 -8.94
C LYS A 102 21.49 -15.39 -9.28
N LEU A 103 20.38 -15.98 -9.72
CA LEU A 103 20.34 -17.37 -10.15
C LEU A 103 21.24 -17.60 -11.37
N LEU A 104 21.22 -16.69 -12.34
CA LEU A 104 22.07 -16.75 -13.53
C LEU A 104 23.56 -16.71 -13.14
N VAL A 105 23.96 -15.78 -12.29
CA VAL A 105 25.35 -15.66 -11.82
C VAL A 105 25.80 -16.91 -11.07
N LEU A 106 24.92 -17.48 -10.22
CA LEU A 106 25.23 -18.73 -9.52
C LEU A 106 25.44 -19.91 -10.47
N ILE A 107 24.61 -20.04 -11.51
CA ILE A 107 24.76 -21.10 -12.53
C ILE A 107 26.08 -20.92 -13.29
N LEU A 108 26.39 -19.70 -13.72
CA LEU A 108 27.63 -19.39 -14.44
C LEU A 108 28.87 -19.60 -13.55
N GLY A 109 28.78 -19.26 -12.26
CA GLY A 109 29.84 -19.48 -11.28
C GLY A 109 30.09 -20.97 -11.02
N ALA A 110 29.00 -21.76 -10.88
CA ALA A 110 29.10 -23.21 -10.74
C ALA A 110 29.72 -23.88 -11.99
N GLY A 111 29.49 -23.29 -13.17
CA GLY A 111 30.12 -23.72 -14.42
C GLY A 111 31.55 -23.22 -14.62
N GLY A 112 32.12 -22.46 -13.66
CA GLY A 112 33.45 -21.89 -13.75
C GLY A 112 33.63 -20.73 -14.75
N ILE A 113 32.51 -20.19 -15.25
CA ILE A 113 32.49 -19.12 -16.25
C ILE A 113 32.53 -17.75 -15.59
N ALA A 114 31.76 -17.58 -14.46
CA ALA A 114 31.73 -16.33 -13.70
C ALA A 114 32.64 -16.35 -12.49
N THR A 115 33.32 -15.23 -12.26
CA THR A 115 34.19 -15.00 -11.09
C THR A 115 33.44 -14.15 -10.05
N LEU A 116 34.12 -13.90 -8.91
CA LEU A 116 33.59 -13.04 -7.86
C LEU A 116 33.30 -11.61 -8.37
N TRP A 117 34.08 -11.11 -9.29
CA TRP A 117 33.91 -9.75 -9.81
C TRP A 117 32.67 -9.56 -10.62
N GLU A 118 32.33 -10.52 -11.51
CA GLU A 118 31.05 -10.49 -12.26
C GLU A 118 29.85 -10.55 -11.31
N ALA A 119 29.95 -11.33 -10.22
CA ALA A 119 28.88 -11.38 -9.21
C ALA A 119 28.66 -10.03 -8.54
N VAL A 120 29.75 -9.35 -8.15
CA VAL A 120 29.69 -8.02 -7.52
C VAL A 120 29.12 -6.97 -8.49
N PHE A 121 29.59 -6.96 -9.75
CA PHE A 121 29.06 -6.02 -10.75
C PHE A 121 27.60 -6.28 -11.07
N ALA A 122 27.16 -7.53 -11.10
CA ALA A 122 25.77 -7.89 -11.30
C ALA A 122 24.88 -7.40 -10.15
N ASP A 123 25.27 -7.58 -8.89
CA ASP A 123 24.54 -7.11 -7.71
C ASP A 123 24.39 -5.58 -7.71
N VAL A 124 25.48 -4.84 -7.96
CA VAL A 124 25.43 -3.38 -8.05
C VAL A 124 24.57 -2.91 -9.23
N GLY A 125 24.71 -3.54 -10.39
CA GLY A 125 23.93 -3.23 -11.58
C GLY A 125 22.43 -3.43 -11.35
N VAL A 126 22.05 -4.55 -10.74
CA VAL A 126 20.64 -4.84 -10.39
C VAL A 126 20.10 -3.82 -9.40
N ALA A 127 20.90 -3.42 -8.39
CA ALA A 127 20.46 -2.41 -7.42
C ALA A 127 20.19 -1.06 -8.12
N LEU A 128 21.04 -0.62 -9.02
CA LEU A 128 20.84 0.62 -9.78
C LEU A 128 19.59 0.54 -10.68
N ILE A 129 19.39 -0.56 -11.38
CA ILE A 129 18.19 -0.77 -12.21
C ILE A 129 16.94 -0.76 -11.36
N ALA A 130 16.95 -1.41 -10.18
CA ALA A 130 15.83 -1.43 -9.25
C ALA A 130 15.48 -0.02 -8.74
N ILE A 131 16.48 0.81 -8.44
CA ILE A 131 16.28 2.21 -8.04
C ILE A 131 15.63 3.01 -9.18
N VAL A 132 16.16 2.91 -10.39
CA VAL A 132 15.60 3.61 -11.56
C VAL A 132 14.16 3.15 -11.83
N ASN A 133 13.89 1.85 -11.73
CA ASN A 133 12.53 1.32 -11.88
C ASN A 133 11.59 1.83 -10.76
N ALA A 134 12.06 1.95 -9.53
CA ALA A 134 11.28 2.50 -8.41
C ALA A 134 10.94 3.99 -8.62
N ILE A 135 11.86 4.80 -9.13
CA ILE A 135 11.62 6.23 -9.42
C ILE A 135 10.51 6.42 -10.47
N ARG A 136 10.29 5.46 -11.36
CA ARG A 136 9.20 5.52 -12.35
C ARG A 136 7.81 5.67 -11.73
N ILE A 137 7.63 5.26 -10.47
CA ILE A 137 6.35 5.40 -9.78
C ILE A 137 5.90 6.87 -9.68
N GLN A 138 6.84 7.80 -9.49
CA GLN A 138 6.53 9.23 -9.41
C GLN A 138 5.91 9.78 -10.70
N LYS A 139 6.22 9.18 -11.86
CA LYS A 139 5.66 9.57 -13.16
C LYS A 139 4.31 8.90 -13.43
N LEU A 140 4.03 7.77 -12.79
CA LEU A 140 2.80 7.00 -12.99
C LEU A 140 1.65 7.47 -12.11
N ILE A 141 1.94 8.26 -11.06
CA ILE A 141 0.96 8.76 -10.08
C ILE A 141 0.56 10.22 -10.39
N LYS A 142 1.29 10.93 -11.24
CA LYS A 142 0.91 12.25 -11.74
C LYS A 142 -0.20 12.14 -12.78
#